data_2a340ea5a71d87ac7cac1c4ff725a269
#
_entry.id   2a340ea5a71d87ac7cac1c4ff725a269
#
_cell.length_a   1.000
_cell.length_b   1.000
_cell.length_c   1.000
_cell.angle_alpha   90.00
_cell.angle_beta   90.00
_cell.angle_gamma   90.00
#
_symmetry.space_group_name_H-M   'P 1'
#
loop_
_entity.id
_entity.type
_entity.pdbx_description
1 polymer ?
#
loop_
_entity_poly.entity_id
_entity_poly.type
_entity_poly.pdbx_seq_one_letter_code
_entity_poly.pdbx_strand_id
1 'polypeptide(L)'
;MRNQAFAYIKPHAMGSQAVVSAIGTIFENAGVRVSGMRRIDAAELMQKDYFDRQNGITARFSLLDDPLDFAPYAQPFADAFGENWNDVCAENRFIPSGRAANKLNLDPDDLLLYWCFAGSIQFADGLFIGRFDLDELEERIHPKAEACDCGHHDHRHDCHCHRHHPLKPVYVVNGFYPAQRQPYRNPAGAGVQTFLLDFDCDWSEFNDVIIGDEDPAGALEESIRGFLYDRSNALNFRIDRFDNILYASKSPFEALCDKYCWDAPRKTDPLWKLLSDAKAFPMRKLGPALLNLRNDEAFCASVLGLDSQQTFEPLLKALNTSDKQL
;
A
#
# COMPACT_ATOMS: atom_id res chain seq x y z
N MET A 1 8.43 25.97 11.81
CA MET A 1 7.59 24.79 11.99
C MET A 1 8.44 23.59 12.34
N ARG A 2 7.98 22.77 13.29
CA ARG A 2 8.72 21.69 13.93
C ARG A 2 8.76 20.42 13.08
N ASN A 3 7.70 20.18 12.32
CA ASN A 3 7.50 18.97 11.53
C ASN A 3 7.24 19.29 10.05
N GLN A 4 7.56 18.34 9.16
CA GLN A 4 7.20 18.41 7.76
C GLN A 4 6.82 17.04 7.23
N ALA A 5 5.54 16.83 6.90
CA ALA A 5 5.06 15.61 6.24
C ALA A 5 5.22 15.69 4.72
N PHE A 6 5.23 14.51 4.09
CA PHE A 6 4.97 14.32 2.67
C PHE A 6 3.59 13.72 2.50
N ALA A 7 2.81 14.24 1.57
CA ALA A 7 1.48 13.73 1.26
C ALA A 7 1.20 13.79 -0.24
N TYR A 8 0.24 13.00 -0.71
CA TYR A 8 -0.26 13.13 -2.10
C TYR A 8 -1.71 12.69 -2.24
N ILE A 9 -2.42 13.33 -3.16
CA ILE A 9 -3.75 12.90 -3.63
C ILE A 9 -3.54 11.77 -4.62
N LYS A 10 -4.23 10.65 -4.40
CA LYS A 10 -4.13 9.45 -5.23
C LYS A 10 -4.72 9.67 -6.63
N PRO A 11 -4.29 8.90 -7.65
CA PRO A 11 -4.63 9.14 -9.05
C PRO A 11 -6.14 9.20 -9.34
N HIS A 12 -6.95 8.33 -8.70
CA HIS A 12 -8.39 8.26 -8.94
C HIS A 12 -9.13 9.53 -8.54
N ALA A 13 -8.64 10.28 -7.53
CA ALA A 13 -9.26 11.50 -7.04
C ALA A 13 -8.79 12.79 -7.74
N MET A 14 -7.73 12.69 -8.54
CA MET A 14 -7.10 13.85 -9.19
C MET A 14 -7.96 14.57 -10.24
N GLY A 15 -9.03 13.92 -10.72
CA GLY A 15 -10.00 14.54 -11.64
C GLY A 15 -10.97 15.52 -10.96
N SER A 16 -11.05 15.51 -9.62
CA SER A 16 -12.01 16.35 -8.88
C SER A 16 -11.34 17.59 -8.27
N GLN A 17 -11.61 18.75 -8.88
CA GLN A 17 -11.18 20.04 -8.32
C GLN A 17 -11.81 20.28 -6.92
N ALA A 18 -13.01 19.76 -6.67
CA ALA A 18 -13.67 19.87 -5.38
C ALA A 18 -12.89 19.16 -4.27
N VAL A 19 -12.37 17.96 -4.55
CA VAL A 19 -11.51 17.21 -3.60
C VAL A 19 -10.22 18.00 -3.32
N VAL A 20 -9.53 18.46 -4.36
CA VAL A 20 -8.27 19.22 -4.21
C VAL A 20 -8.49 20.46 -3.37
N SER A 21 -9.58 21.20 -3.64
CA SER A 21 -9.91 22.43 -2.91
C SER A 21 -10.30 22.16 -1.46
N ALA A 22 -11.08 21.09 -1.19
CA ALA A 22 -11.48 20.71 0.16
C ALA A 22 -10.26 20.35 1.03
N ILE A 23 -9.33 19.55 0.49
CA ILE A 23 -8.08 19.18 1.18
C ILE A 23 -7.26 20.44 1.52
N GLY A 24 -7.12 21.37 0.56
CA GLY A 24 -6.41 22.62 0.80
C GLY A 24 -7.05 23.46 1.91
N THR A 25 -8.38 23.57 1.91
CA THR A 25 -9.12 24.33 2.93
C THR A 25 -8.97 23.69 4.33
N ILE A 26 -9.00 22.35 4.44
CA ILE A 26 -8.82 21.67 5.73
C ILE A 26 -7.39 21.91 6.24
N PHE A 27 -6.37 21.82 5.40
CA PHE A 27 -4.99 22.14 5.80
C PHE A 27 -4.86 23.57 6.34
N GLU A 28 -5.42 24.54 5.62
CA GLU A 28 -5.40 25.95 6.05
C GLU A 28 -6.07 26.14 7.42
N ASN A 29 -7.28 25.58 7.59
CA ASN A 29 -8.04 25.69 8.85
C ASN A 29 -7.33 25.01 10.02
N ALA A 30 -6.60 23.93 9.78
CA ALA A 30 -5.80 23.21 10.77
C ALA A 30 -4.42 23.87 11.05
N GLY A 31 -4.10 25.01 10.43
CA GLY A 31 -2.80 25.66 10.56
C GLY A 31 -1.64 24.89 9.91
N VAL A 32 -1.92 23.96 9.02
CA VAL A 32 -0.93 23.24 8.23
C VAL A 32 -0.56 24.06 7.01
N ARG A 33 0.70 24.43 6.89
CA ARG A 33 1.20 25.20 5.76
C ARG A 33 1.66 24.30 4.61
N VAL A 34 1.09 24.46 3.43
CA VAL A 34 1.60 23.84 2.20
C VAL A 34 2.85 24.61 1.76
N SER A 35 4.05 24.07 2.03
CA SER A 35 5.33 24.69 1.70
C SER A 35 5.90 24.27 0.36
N GLY A 36 5.33 23.23 -0.25
CA GLY A 36 5.67 22.76 -1.58
C GLY A 36 4.54 21.92 -2.17
N MET A 37 4.34 22.07 -3.48
CA MET A 37 3.31 21.34 -4.23
C MET A 37 3.85 21.00 -5.61
N ARG A 38 3.63 19.76 -6.05
CA ARG A 38 4.04 19.30 -7.37
C ARG A 38 3.00 18.37 -7.96
N ARG A 39 2.60 18.63 -9.20
CA ARG A 39 1.85 17.67 -10.00
C ARG A 39 2.81 16.74 -10.73
N ILE A 40 2.55 15.44 -10.64
CA ILE A 40 3.28 14.38 -11.33
C ILE A 40 2.28 13.71 -12.26
N ASP A 41 2.55 13.71 -13.54
CA ASP A 41 1.67 13.09 -14.54
C ASP A 41 1.84 11.56 -14.60
N ALA A 42 0.93 10.91 -15.34
CA ALA A 42 0.95 9.46 -15.49
C ALA A 42 2.23 8.93 -16.16
N ALA A 43 2.79 9.67 -17.11
CA ALA A 43 4.00 9.26 -17.81
C ALA A 43 5.21 9.22 -16.86
N GLU A 44 5.37 10.25 -16.04
CA GLU A 44 6.41 10.29 -15.03
C GLU A 44 6.21 9.22 -13.94
N LEU A 45 4.96 8.99 -13.47
CA LEU A 45 4.65 7.93 -12.51
C LEU A 45 5.10 6.57 -13.03
N MET A 46 4.81 6.26 -14.30
CA MET A 46 5.20 5.01 -14.94
C MET A 46 6.71 4.88 -15.14
N GLN A 47 7.39 5.97 -15.48
CA GLN A 47 8.84 5.98 -15.74
C GLN A 47 9.66 5.83 -14.46
N LYS A 48 9.20 6.42 -13.37
CA LYS A 48 9.96 6.54 -12.11
C LYS A 48 9.62 5.48 -11.08
N ASP A 49 8.54 4.70 -11.29
CA ASP A 49 8.07 3.66 -10.37
C ASP A 49 7.94 4.14 -8.91
N TYR A 50 7.47 5.37 -8.71
CA TYR A 50 7.39 6.00 -7.40
C TYR A 50 6.59 5.17 -6.39
N PHE A 51 5.46 4.59 -6.84
CA PHE A 51 4.62 3.75 -6.00
C PHE A 51 5.37 2.48 -5.53
N ASP A 52 6.05 1.78 -6.45
CA ASP A 52 6.81 0.58 -6.13
C ASP A 52 8.01 0.90 -5.21
N ARG A 53 8.69 2.03 -5.44
CA ARG A 53 9.78 2.51 -4.58
C ARG A 53 9.30 2.82 -3.15
N GLN A 54 8.13 3.42 -3.02
CA GLN A 54 7.53 3.74 -1.71
C GLN A 54 7.11 2.47 -0.96
N ASN A 55 6.54 1.50 -1.66
CA ASN A 55 6.08 0.24 -1.07
C ASN A 55 7.22 -0.79 -0.87
N GLY A 56 8.43 -0.51 -1.35
CA GLY A 56 9.66 -1.21 -1.03
C GLY A 56 9.56 -2.74 -1.02
N ILE A 57 9.53 -3.32 0.18
CA ILE A 57 9.55 -4.78 0.37
C ILE A 57 8.24 -5.45 -0.11
N THR A 58 7.09 -4.80 0.07
CA THR A 58 5.80 -5.31 -0.43
C THR A 58 5.81 -5.39 -1.96
N ALA A 59 6.29 -4.34 -2.63
CA ALA A 59 6.47 -4.32 -4.08
C ALA A 59 7.41 -5.43 -4.55
N ARG A 60 8.54 -5.61 -3.85
CA ARG A 60 9.51 -6.66 -4.14
C ARG A 60 8.85 -8.03 -4.13
N PHE A 61 8.21 -8.44 -3.02
CA PHE A 61 7.56 -9.75 -2.93
C PHE A 61 6.42 -9.93 -3.95
N SER A 62 5.70 -8.86 -4.24
CA SER A 62 4.59 -8.90 -5.20
C SER A 62 5.05 -9.11 -6.64
N LEU A 63 6.24 -8.62 -6.99
CA LEU A 63 6.78 -8.61 -8.36
C LEU A 63 7.86 -9.67 -8.60
N LEU A 64 8.28 -10.44 -7.57
CA LEU A 64 9.18 -11.58 -7.74
C LEU A 64 8.54 -12.66 -8.61
N ASP A 65 9.32 -13.22 -9.52
CA ASP A 65 8.83 -14.21 -10.48
C ASP A 65 9.19 -15.64 -10.11
N ASP A 66 10.25 -15.86 -9.33
CA ASP A 66 10.73 -17.20 -8.98
C ASP A 66 10.24 -17.64 -7.60
N PRO A 67 9.49 -18.75 -7.48
CA PRO A 67 9.14 -19.33 -6.19
C PRO A 67 10.34 -19.61 -5.27
N LEU A 68 11.55 -19.83 -5.83
CA LEU A 68 12.76 -20.06 -5.05
C LEU A 68 13.14 -18.83 -4.20
N ASP A 69 12.76 -17.63 -4.58
CA ASP A 69 12.96 -16.42 -3.78
C ASP A 69 12.23 -16.48 -2.43
N PHE A 70 11.22 -17.35 -2.33
CA PHE A 70 10.42 -17.57 -1.12
C PHE A 70 10.83 -18.81 -0.33
N ALA A 71 11.87 -19.53 -0.77
CA ALA A 71 12.36 -20.74 -0.08
C ALA A 71 12.65 -20.59 1.43
N PRO A 72 13.12 -19.42 1.93
CA PRO A 72 13.29 -19.19 3.37
C PRO A 72 12.01 -19.33 4.18
N TYR A 73 10.84 -19.20 3.54
CA TYR A 73 9.51 -19.29 4.18
C TYR A 73 8.85 -20.66 4.02
N ALA A 74 9.54 -21.66 3.45
CA ALA A 74 8.98 -22.99 3.17
C ALA A 74 8.47 -23.70 4.43
N GLN A 75 9.21 -23.66 5.54
CA GLN A 75 8.76 -24.28 6.78
C GLN A 75 7.60 -23.52 7.42
N PRO A 76 7.65 -22.18 7.61
CA PRO A 76 6.50 -21.40 8.05
C PRO A 76 5.25 -21.62 7.18
N PHE A 77 5.41 -21.76 5.85
CA PHE A 77 4.32 -22.07 4.94
C PHE A 77 3.68 -23.42 5.24
N ALA A 78 4.50 -24.48 5.40
CA ALA A 78 4.02 -25.82 5.73
C ALA A 78 3.29 -25.85 7.09
N ASP A 79 3.81 -25.12 8.08
CA ASP A 79 3.19 -25.02 9.40
C ASP A 79 1.83 -24.30 9.35
N ALA A 80 1.71 -23.26 8.51
CA ALA A 80 0.51 -22.45 8.40
C ALA A 80 -0.60 -23.12 7.58
N PHE A 81 -0.24 -23.80 6.48
CA PHE A 81 -1.22 -24.31 5.52
C PHE A 81 -1.32 -25.85 5.49
N GLY A 82 -0.42 -26.57 6.16
CA GLY A 82 -0.40 -28.03 6.20
C GLY A 82 0.00 -28.70 4.88
N GLU A 83 0.59 -27.93 3.93
CA GLU A 83 1.02 -28.44 2.63
C GLU A 83 2.54 -28.33 2.46
N ASN A 84 3.12 -29.28 1.72
CA ASN A 84 4.55 -29.26 1.44
C ASN A 84 4.87 -28.18 0.40
N TRP A 85 5.81 -27.28 0.72
CA TRP A 85 6.25 -26.19 -0.14
C TRP A 85 6.68 -26.65 -1.55
N ASN A 86 7.52 -27.71 -1.60
CA ASN A 86 8.05 -28.18 -2.88
C ASN A 86 6.93 -28.73 -3.80
N ASP A 87 5.94 -29.42 -3.21
CA ASP A 87 4.80 -29.95 -3.98
C ASP A 87 3.94 -28.81 -4.54
N VAL A 88 3.68 -27.78 -3.72
CA VAL A 88 2.91 -26.59 -4.14
C VAL A 88 3.62 -25.85 -5.26
N CYS A 89 4.94 -25.70 -5.19
CA CYS A 89 5.74 -25.07 -6.25
C CYS A 89 5.79 -25.93 -7.52
N ALA A 90 6.01 -27.25 -7.39
CA ALA A 90 6.05 -28.17 -8.53
C ALA A 90 4.71 -28.23 -9.28
N GLU A 91 3.60 -28.11 -8.55
CA GLU A 91 2.25 -28.04 -9.11
C GLU A 91 1.88 -26.63 -9.62
N ASN A 92 2.80 -25.66 -9.55
CA ASN A 92 2.57 -24.27 -9.93
C ASN A 92 1.40 -23.61 -9.18
N ARG A 93 1.14 -23.98 -7.92
CA ARG A 93 0.06 -23.44 -7.10
C ARG A 93 0.49 -22.23 -6.25
N PHE A 94 1.77 -21.91 -6.18
CA PHE A 94 2.30 -20.69 -5.55
C PHE A 94 2.44 -19.59 -6.59
N ILE A 95 1.77 -18.45 -6.37
CA ILE A 95 1.59 -17.42 -7.39
C ILE A 95 1.87 -16.02 -6.80
N PRO A 96 3.02 -15.39 -7.11
CA PRO A 96 3.23 -13.97 -6.86
C PRO A 96 2.17 -13.11 -7.56
N SER A 97 1.72 -12.04 -6.91
CA SER A 97 0.58 -11.25 -7.39
C SER A 97 0.81 -10.60 -8.76
N GLY A 98 2.05 -10.30 -9.12
CA GLY A 98 2.38 -9.79 -10.46
C GLY A 98 1.96 -10.73 -11.59
N ARG A 99 1.79 -12.04 -11.32
CA ARG A 99 1.30 -13.05 -12.27
C ARG A 99 -0.10 -13.57 -11.95
N ALA A 100 -0.60 -13.31 -10.74
CA ALA A 100 -1.84 -13.91 -10.26
C ALA A 100 -3.05 -13.51 -11.11
N ALA A 101 -3.18 -12.24 -11.44
CA ALA A 101 -4.25 -11.72 -12.29
C ALA A 101 -4.34 -12.49 -13.62
N ASN A 102 -3.23 -12.58 -14.35
CA ASN A 102 -3.19 -13.30 -15.63
C ASN A 102 -3.42 -14.80 -15.46
N LYS A 103 -2.81 -15.42 -14.43
CA LYS A 103 -2.85 -16.88 -14.24
C LYS A 103 -4.22 -17.38 -13.81
N LEU A 104 -4.94 -16.55 -13.02
CA LEU A 104 -6.29 -16.85 -12.55
C LEU A 104 -7.38 -16.27 -13.46
N ASN A 105 -6.98 -15.55 -14.52
CA ASN A 105 -7.89 -14.84 -15.43
C ASN A 105 -8.83 -13.87 -14.67
N LEU A 106 -8.28 -13.17 -13.68
CA LEU A 106 -8.96 -12.13 -12.90
C LEU A 106 -8.37 -10.77 -13.27
N ASP A 107 -9.19 -9.74 -13.28
CA ASP A 107 -8.64 -8.40 -13.28
C ASP A 107 -8.07 -8.03 -11.87
N PRO A 108 -7.33 -6.93 -11.73
CA PRO A 108 -6.75 -6.54 -10.44
C PRO A 108 -7.78 -6.29 -9.33
N ASP A 109 -8.96 -5.77 -9.66
CA ASP A 109 -10.02 -5.48 -8.69
C ASP A 109 -10.72 -6.77 -8.25
N ASP A 110 -10.97 -7.70 -9.17
CA ASP A 110 -11.46 -9.04 -8.86
C ASP A 110 -10.45 -9.80 -8.00
N LEU A 111 -9.15 -9.74 -8.32
CA LEU A 111 -8.12 -10.36 -7.50
C LEU A 111 -8.10 -9.80 -6.07
N LEU A 112 -8.29 -8.49 -5.90
CA LEU A 112 -8.44 -7.88 -4.58
C LEU A 112 -9.69 -8.40 -3.86
N LEU A 113 -10.81 -8.55 -4.57
CA LEU A 113 -12.06 -9.09 -4.02
C LEU A 113 -11.84 -10.53 -3.50
N TYR A 114 -11.26 -11.42 -4.32
CA TYR A 114 -10.91 -12.78 -3.92
C TYR A 114 -9.97 -12.79 -2.72
N TRP A 115 -8.98 -11.91 -2.71
CA TRP A 115 -8.05 -11.73 -1.59
C TRP A 115 -8.77 -11.38 -0.28
N CYS A 116 -9.71 -10.44 -0.33
CA CYS A 116 -10.48 -10.04 0.85
C CYS A 116 -11.34 -11.19 1.42
N PHE A 117 -11.91 -12.03 0.55
CA PHE A 117 -12.71 -13.18 0.97
C PHE A 117 -11.87 -14.36 1.46
N ALA A 118 -10.71 -14.60 0.85
CA ALA A 118 -9.81 -15.69 1.24
C ALA A 118 -9.14 -15.44 2.60
N GLY A 119 -8.88 -14.18 2.93
CA GLY A 119 -8.00 -13.82 4.04
C GLY A 119 -6.54 -14.10 3.72
N SER A 120 -5.65 -13.68 4.61
CA SER A 120 -4.20 -13.87 4.43
C SER A 120 -3.46 -14.03 5.75
N ILE A 121 -2.28 -14.64 5.67
CA ILE A 121 -1.34 -14.79 6.78
C ILE A 121 -0.08 -13.97 6.46
N GLN A 122 0.41 -13.21 7.42
CA GLN A 122 1.69 -12.50 7.31
C GLN A 122 2.84 -13.44 7.64
N PHE A 123 3.82 -13.55 6.75
CA PHE A 123 5.02 -14.38 6.90
C PHE A 123 6.26 -13.56 7.23
N ALA A 124 6.30 -12.33 6.76
CA ALA A 124 7.33 -11.34 7.06
C ALA A 124 6.79 -9.95 6.72
N ASP A 125 7.58 -8.92 7.01
CA ASP A 125 7.27 -7.55 6.61
C ASP A 125 7.01 -7.47 5.10
N GLY A 126 5.84 -6.94 4.72
CA GLY A 126 5.43 -6.83 3.33
C GLY A 126 5.20 -8.16 2.59
N LEU A 127 5.22 -9.30 3.29
CA LEU A 127 4.94 -10.62 2.73
C LEU A 127 3.69 -11.22 3.36
N PHE A 128 2.61 -11.24 2.62
CA PHE A 128 1.35 -11.87 2.97
C PHE A 128 1.02 -12.96 1.96
N ILE A 129 0.49 -14.09 2.42
CA ILE A 129 0.07 -15.19 1.55
C ILE A 129 -1.39 -15.53 1.86
N GLY A 130 -2.23 -15.51 0.83
CA GLY A 130 -3.63 -15.92 0.88
C GLY A 130 -3.82 -17.30 0.23
N ARG A 131 -4.61 -18.15 0.86
CA ARG A 131 -5.03 -19.45 0.30
C ARG A 131 -6.34 -19.26 -0.46
N PHE A 132 -6.34 -19.53 -1.75
CA PHE A 132 -7.49 -19.41 -2.63
C PHE A 132 -8.05 -20.79 -2.97
N ASP A 133 -9.11 -21.20 -2.31
CA ASP A 133 -9.98 -22.29 -2.72
C ASP A 133 -10.97 -21.72 -3.76
N LEU A 134 -10.59 -21.78 -5.04
CA LEU A 134 -11.26 -21.02 -6.10
C LEU A 134 -12.75 -21.36 -6.22
N ASP A 135 -13.13 -22.65 -6.09
CA ASP A 135 -14.52 -23.07 -6.17
C ASP A 135 -15.35 -22.50 -4.99
N GLU A 136 -14.79 -22.50 -3.77
CA GLU A 136 -15.45 -21.93 -2.59
C GLU A 136 -15.55 -20.40 -2.68
N LEU A 137 -14.48 -19.75 -3.15
CA LEU A 137 -14.45 -18.28 -3.30
C LEU A 137 -15.46 -17.83 -4.36
N GLU A 138 -15.55 -18.54 -5.48
CA GLU A 138 -16.51 -18.25 -6.55
C GLU A 138 -17.95 -18.33 -6.03
N GLU A 139 -18.29 -19.35 -5.24
CA GLU A 139 -19.61 -19.49 -4.63
C GLU A 139 -19.92 -18.38 -3.62
N ARG A 140 -18.92 -17.93 -2.88
CA ARG A 140 -19.09 -16.85 -1.88
C ARG A 140 -19.21 -15.46 -2.50
N ILE A 141 -18.49 -15.21 -3.60
CA ILE A 141 -18.47 -13.92 -4.30
C ILE A 141 -19.69 -13.81 -5.22
N HIS A 142 -20.02 -14.90 -5.91
CA HIS A 142 -21.14 -15.00 -6.84
C HIS A 142 -22.12 -16.09 -6.40
N PRO A 143 -22.87 -15.89 -5.29
CA PRO A 143 -23.82 -16.89 -4.83
C PRO A 143 -24.83 -17.15 -5.96
N LYS A 144 -24.91 -18.41 -6.40
CA LYS A 144 -25.86 -18.82 -7.43
C LYS A 144 -27.26 -18.42 -6.94
N ALA A 145 -27.94 -17.59 -7.68
CA ALA A 145 -29.39 -17.42 -7.51
C ALA A 145 -30.03 -18.80 -7.54
N GLU A 146 -30.90 -19.08 -6.55
CA GLU A 146 -31.54 -20.37 -6.26
C GLU A 146 -31.66 -21.31 -7.44
N ALA A 147 -31.31 -22.59 -7.20
CA ALA A 147 -31.24 -23.65 -8.16
C ALA A 147 -32.20 -23.47 -9.35
N CYS A 148 -31.65 -23.41 -10.55
CA CYS A 148 -32.43 -23.50 -11.76
C CYS A 148 -33.23 -24.80 -11.68
N ASP A 149 -34.52 -24.73 -11.43
CA ASP A 149 -35.46 -25.82 -11.56
C ASP A 149 -35.71 -26.08 -13.08
N CYS A 150 -34.59 -26.39 -13.75
CA CYS A 150 -34.62 -26.76 -15.15
C CYS A 150 -35.09 -28.21 -15.28
N GLY A 151 -36.41 -28.40 -15.24
CA GLY A 151 -37.08 -29.68 -15.56
C GLY A 151 -36.88 -30.15 -17.01
N HIS A 152 -35.70 -29.90 -17.59
CA HIS A 152 -35.36 -30.33 -18.95
C HIS A 152 -34.43 -31.53 -18.93
N HIS A 153 -35.01 -32.68 -19.11
CA HIS A 153 -34.35 -33.97 -19.38
C HIS A 153 -33.73 -34.07 -20.79
N ASP A 154 -33.21 -32.99 -21.37
CA ASP A 154 -32.59 -33.06 -22.70
C ASP A 154 -31.09 -32.76 -22.65
N HIS A 155 -30.29 -33.78 -22.84
CA HIS A 155 -28.83 -33.90 -22.63
C HIS A 155 -27.97 -33.12 -23.64
N ARG A 156 -28.39 -31.97 -24.17
CA ARG A 156 -27.64 -31.22 -25.22
C ARG A 156 -27.34 -29.74 -24.95
N HIS A 157 -27.43 -29.30 -23.73
CA HIS A 157 -26.91 -27.98 -23.37
C HIS A 157 -25.81 -28.12 -22.33
N ASP A 158 -24.68 -27.49 -22.58
CA ASP A 158 -23.55 -27.29 -21.64
C ASP A 158 -24.07 -26.59 -20.38
N CYS A 159 -24.72 -27.34 -19.53
CA CYS A 159 -25.02 -26.91 -18.18
C CYS A 159 -23.72 -26.98 -17.41
N HIS A 160 -23.17 -25.85 -16.95
CA HIS A 160 -21.98 -25.79 -16.11
C HIS A 160 -22.13 -26.48 -14.74
N CYS A 161 -23.14 -27.32 -14.57
CA CYS A 161 -23.38 -28.14 -13.39
C CYS A 161 -22.56 -29.45 -13.36
N HIS A 162 -21.60 -29.66 -14.26
CA HIS A 162 -20.74 -30.84 -14.23
C HIS A 162 -19.64 -30.64 -13.17
N ARG A 163 -19.74 -31.49 -12.15
CA ARG A 163 -18.80 -31.82 -11.08
C ARG A 163 -17.37 -31.45 -11.47
N HIS A 164 -16.97 -30.25 -11.09
CA HIS A 164 -15.55 -29.95 -10.97
C HIS A 164 -15.01 -30.81 -9.83
N HIS A 165 -14.03 -31.65 -10.11
CA HIS A 165 -13.16 -32.13 -9.04
C HIS A 165 -12.66 -30.87 -8.33
N PRO A 166 -12.76 -30.79 -6.99
CA PRO A 166 -12.33 -29.60 -6.29
C PRO A 166 -10.90 -29.29 -6.71
N LEU A 167 -10.71 -28.10 -7.28
CA LEU A 167 -9.39 -27.65 -7.67
C LEU A 167 -8.56 -27.56 -6.39
N LYS A 168 -7.31 -28.05 -6.44
CA LYS A 168 -6.41 -27.84 -5.30
C LYS A 168 -6.26 -26.32 -5.08
N PRO A 169 -6.21 -25.87 -3.82
CA PRO A 169 -6.07 -24.45 -3.53
C PRO A 169 -4.77 -23.88 -4.12
N VAL A 170 -4.81 -22.63 -4.54
CA VAL A 170 -3.63 -21.87 -4.95
C VAL A 170 -3.26 -20.87 -3.87
N TYR A 171 -1.99 -20.51 -3.81
CA TYR A 171 -1.44 -19.60 -2.80
C TYR A 171 -0.95 -18.33 -3.48
N VAL A 172 -1.61 -17.22 -3.19
CA VAL A 172 -1.33 -15.92 -3.81
C VAL A 172 -0.55 -15.04 -2.83
N VAL A 173 0.55 -14.45 -3.31
CA VAL A 173 1.34 -13.49 -2.55
C VAL A 173 0.83 -12.09 -2.80
N ASN A 174 0.52 -11.33 -1.74
CA ASN A 174 0.11 -9.93 -1.79
C ASN A 174 -0.94 -9.64 -2.86
N GLY A 175 -2.02 -10.42 -2.89
CA GLY A 175 -3.06 -10.33 -3.93
C GLY A 175 -3.74 -8.96 -4.04
N PHE A 176 -3.62 -8.12 -3.02
CA PHE A 176 -4.10 -6.74 -3.01
C PHE A 176 -3.23 -5.77 -3.85
N TYR A 177 -1.95 -6.12 -4.06
CA TYR A 177 -0.97 -5.19 -4.61
C TYR A 177 -1.25 -4.75 -6.06
N PRO A 178 -1.68 -5.62 -6.99
CA PRO A 178 -2.02 -5.22 -8.36
C PRO A 178 -3.10 -4.14 -8.43
N ALA A 179 -4.16 -4.26 -7.64
CA ALA A 179 -5.24 -3.27 -7.60
C ALA A 179 -4.75 -1.91 -7.09
N GLN A 180 -3.96 -1.91 -6.01
CA GLN A 180 -3.37 -0.67 -5.48
C GLN A 180 -2.36 -0.02 -6.43
N ARG A 181 -1.62 -0.81 -7.21
CA ARG A 181 -0.58 -0.36 -8.15
C ARG A 181 -1.16 0.17 -9.46
N GLN A 182 -2.26 -0.43 -9.93
CA GLN A 182 -2.86 -0.16 -11.24
C GLN A 182 -3.09 1.33 -11.53
N PRO A 183 -3.66 2.16 -10.62
CA PRO A 183 -3.89 3.58 -10.88
C PRO A 183 -2.61 4.38 -11.19
N TYR A 184 -1.46 3.94 -10.62
CA TYR A 184 -0.15 4.58 -10.84
C TYR A 184 0.55 4.10 -12.12
N ARG A 185 0.05 3.01 -12.74
CA ARG A 185 0.58 2.42 -13.98
C ARG A 185 -0.34 2.64 -15.18
N ASN A 186 -1.40 3.40 -15.01
CA ASN A 186 -2.34 3.70 -16.09
C ASN A 186 -1.85 4.89 -16.92
N PRO A 187 -1.51 4.71 -18.23
CA PRO A 187 -1.01 5.79 -19.08
C PRO A 187 -2.06 6.89 -19.33
N ALA A 188 -3.35 6.55 -19.23
CA ALA A 188 -4.46 7.51 -19.31
C ALA A 188 -4.85 8.10 -17.94
N GLY A 189 -4.10 7.78 -16.88
CA GLY A 189 -4.38 8.23 -15.53
C GLY A 189 -4.15 9.73 -15.33
N ALA A 190 -4.78 10.26 -14.29
CA ALA A 190 -4.69 11.69 -13.98
C ALA A 190 -3.38 12.11 -13.26
N GLY A 191 -2.52 11.15 -12.92
CA GLY A 191 -1.32 11.43 -12.14
C GLY A 191 -1.61 11.61 -10.64
N VAL A 192 -0.72 12.29 -9.92
CA VAL A 192 -0.87 12.62 -8.49
C VAL A 192 -0.55 14.09 -8.24
N GLN A 193 -1.07 14.62 -7.13
CA GLN A 193 -0.66 15.92 -6.60
C GLN A 193 0.08 15.68 -5.29
N THR A 194 1.37 15.98 -5.22
CA THR A 194 2.18 15.87 -3.99
C THR A 194 2.21 17.18 -3.24
N PHE A 195 2.41 17.08 -1.92
CA PHE A 195 2.50 18.20 -0.98
C PHE A 195 3.69 18.01 -0.02
N LEU A 196 4.31 19.14 0.35
CA LEU A 196 5.15 19.25 1.54
C LEU A 196 4.35 20.08 2.55
N LEU A 197 4.08 19.49 3.71
CA LEU A 197 3.16 20.02 4.72
C LEU A 197 3.94 20.35 5.99
N ASP A 198 4.05 21.63 6.31
CA ASP A 198 4.73 22.09 7.53
C ASP A 198 3.69 22.35 8.63
N PHE A 199 3.96 21.86 9.84
CA PHE A 199 3.07 22.00 11.00
C PHE A 199 3.83 22.01 12.33
N ASP A 200 3.17 22.48 13.40
CA ASP A 200 3.73 22.55 14.75
C ASP A 200 2.99 21.67 15.76
N CYS A 201 1.82 21.12 15.44
CA CYS A 201 1.14 20.13 16.26
C CYS A 201 1.93 18.81 16.36
N ASP A 202 1.53 17.92 17.24
CA ASP A 202 2.13 16.60 17.37
C ASP A 202 1.74 15.71 16.20
N TRP A 203 2.57 14.70 15.90
CA TRP A 203 2.29 13.77 14.81
C TRP A 203 1.01 12.95 15.00
N SER A 204 0.64 12.64 16.24
CA SER A 204 -0.65 12.00 16.53
C SER A 204 -1.83 12.92 16.16
N GLU A 205 -1.78 14.19 16.55
CA GLU A 205 -2.79 15.17 16.18
C GLU A 205 -2.86 15.35 14.65
N PHE A 206 -1.71 15.45 13.98
CA PHE A 206 -1.66 15.53 12.52
C PHE A 206 -2.30 14.30 11.86
N ASN A 207 -1.94 13.08 12.31
CA ASN A 207 -2.43 11.85 11.68
C ASN A 207 -3.89 11.57 12.02
N ASP A 208 -4.29 11.69 13.29
CA ASP A 208 -5.58 11.21 13.75
C ASP A 208 -6.69 12.25 13.58
N VAL A 209 -6.35 13.55 13.77
CA VAL A 209 -7.33 14.66 13.74
C VAL A 209 -7.36 15.33 12.37
N ILE A 210 -6.21 15.61 11.75
CA ILE A 210 -6.16 16.38 10.50
C ILE A 210 -6.30 15.47 9.29
N ILE A 211 -5.50 14.39 9.21
CA ILE A 211 -5.56 13.43 8.09
C ILE A 211 -6.76 12.49 8.25
N GLY A 212 -6.92 11.89 9.43
CA GLY A 212 -7.94 10.89 9.77
C GLY A 212 -7.41 9.45 9.67
N ASP A 213 -8.17 8.51 10.25
CA ASP A 213 -7.86 7.08 10.24
C ASP A 213 -7.64 6.54 8.81
N GLU A 214 -6.85 5.47 8.68
CA GLU A 214 -6.63 4.80 7.38
C GLU A 214 -7.91 4.17 6.83
N ASP A 215 -8.77 3.69 7.73
CA ASP A 215 -10.15 3.35 7.37
C ASP A 215 -11.02 4.61 7.48
N PRO A 216 -11.42 5.23 6.37
CA PRO A 216 -12.18 6.48 6.38
C PRO A 216 -13.51 6.39 7.12
N ALA A 217 -14.09 5.17 7.23
CA ALA A 217 -15.31 4.94 7.98
C ALA A 217 -15.15 5.11 9.49
N GLY A 218 -13.93 4.97 10.01
CA GLY A 218 -13.57 5.20 11.42
C GLY A 218 -12.94 6.57 11.68
N ALA A 219 -12.71 7.37 10.64
CA ALA A 219 -12.05 8.67 10.76
C ALA A 219 -12.99 9.72 11.37
N LEU A 220 -12.40 10.72 12.05
CA LEU A 220 -13.17 11.88 12.56
C LEU A 220 -13.80 12.65 11.40
N GLU A 221 -15.04 13.08 11.53
CA GLU A 221 -15.79 13.79 10.49
C GLU A 221 -15.07 15.07 9.99
N GLU A 222 -14.38 15.77 10.88
CA GLU A 222 -13.64 16.98 10.57
C GLU A 222 -12.27 16.72 9.93
N SER A 223 -11.77 15.48 9.98
CA SER A 223 -10.53 15.09 9.31
C SER A 223 -10.70 15.03 7.79
N ILE A 224 -9.59 15.08 7.05
CA ILE A 224 -9.65 15.01 5.58
C ILE A 224 -10.34 13.72 5.12
N ARG A 225 -9.96 12.57 5.67
CA ARG A 225 -10.51 11.26 5.25
C ARG A 225 -11.98 11.11 5.65
N GLY A 226 -12.36 11.48 6.87
CA GLY A 226 -13.75 11.46 7.32
C GLY A 226 -14.64 12.41 6.52
N PHE A 227 -14.20 13.66 6.33
CA PHE A 227 -14.92 14.66 5.54
C PHE A 227 -15.19 14.17 4.10
N LEU A 228 -14.20 13.56 3.45
CA LEU A 228 -14.34 13.04 2.09
C LEU A 228 -15.21 11.77 2.05
N TYR A 229 -15.11 10.91 3.04
CA TYR A 229 -15.92 9.69 3.17
C TYR A 229 -17.41 10.01 3.27
N ASP A 230 -17.79 10.93 4.14
CA ASP A 230 -19.20 11.37 4.31
C ASP A 230 -19.79 11.97 3.03
N ARG A 231 -18.94 12.51 2.18
CA ARG A 231 -19.33 13.13 0.90
C ARG A 231 -19.06 12.26 -0.31
N SER A 232 -18.69 11.01 -0.14
CA SER A 232 -18.30 10.07 -1.20
C SER A 232 -19.38 9.95 -2.28
N ASN A 233 -20.65 9.83 -1.88
CA ASN A 233 -21.78 9.77 -2.80
C ASN A 233 -21.94 11.07 -3.63
N ALA A 234 -21.78 12.23 -3.01
CA ALA A 234 -21.87 13.53 -3.68
C ALA A 234 -20.68 13.78 -4.62
N LEU A 235 -19.53 13.25 -4.26
CA LEU A 235 -18.29 13.33 -5.04
C LEU A 235 -18.24 12.28 -6.15
N ASN A 236 -19.12 11.28 -6.11
CA ASN A 236 -19.13 10.13 -7.02
C ASN A 236 -17.82 9.34 -7.02
N PHE A 237 -17.24 9.15 -5.84
CA PHE A 237 -16.06 8.33 -5.60
C PHE A 237 -16.39 7.19 -4.65
N ARG A 238 -15.83 6.01 -4.94
CA ARG A 238 -15.72 4.98 -3.92
C ARG A 238 -14.55 5.35 -3.01
N ILE A 239 -14.83 5.44 -1.71
CA ILE A 239 -13.83 5.71 -0.67
C ILE A 239 -13.91 4.59 0.36
N ASP A 240 -12.83 3.87 0.55
CA ASP A 240 -12.71 2.82 1.55
C ASP A 240 -11.25 2.72 2.07
N ARG A 241 -10.98 1.74 2.95
CA ARG A 241 -9.66 1.53 3.54
C ARG A 241 -8.54 1.26 2.51
N PHE A 242 -8.85 0.74 1.33
CA PHE A 242 -7.88 0.49 0.26
C PHE A 242 -7.71 1.70 -0.63
N ASP A 243 -8.76 2.50 -0.77
CA ASP A 243 -8.81 3.65 -1.69
C ASP A 243 -9.26 4.94 -0.98
N ASN A 244 -8.47 5.38 -0.01
CA ASN A 244 -8.75 6.49 0.89
C ASN A 244 -8.27 7.87 0.41
N ILE A 245 -8.30 8.14 -0.88
CA ILE A 245 -8.00 9.42 -1.57
C ILE A 245 -6.62 10.03 -1.27
N LEU A 246 -6.23 10.17 -0.01
CA LEU A 246 -5.02 10.88 0.41
C LEU A 246 -4.06 9.95 1.14
N TYR A 247 -2.82 9.91 0.67
CA TYR A 247 -1.68 9.39 1.43
C TYR A 247 -1.00 10.52 2.19
N ALA A 248 -0.58 10.27 3.42
CA ALA A 248 0.29 11.14 4.20
C ALA A 248 1.25 10.31 5.05
N SER A 249 2.51 10.74 5.16
CA SER A 249 3.51 10.14 6.04
C SER A 249 3.07 10.25 7.50
N LYS A 250 3.39 9.23 8.33
CA LYS A 250 2.94 9.12 9.73
C LYS A 250 3.98 9.57 10.76
N SER A 251 5.21 9.81 10.34
CA SER A 251 6.32 10.22 11.20
C SER A 251 7.37 11.03 10.44
N PRO A 252 8.29 11.76 11.13
CA PRO A 252 9.39 12.44 10.47
C PRO A 252 10.29 11.50 9.66
N PHE A 253 10.51 10.29 10.16
CA PHE A 253 11.29 9.28 9.48
C PHE A 253 10.63 8.85 8.17
N GLU A 254 9.35 8.49 8.23
CA GLU A 254 8.58 8.08 7.04
C GLU A 254 8.51 9.23 6.02
N ALA A 255 8.26 10.46 6.47
CA ALA A 255 8.25 11.64 5.61
C ALA A 255 9.56 11.84 4.85
N LEU A 256 10.69 11.61 5.53
CA LEU A 256 12.00 11.70 4.89
C LEU A 256 12.23 10.57 3.89
N CYS A 257 11.83 9.33 4.22
CA CYS A 257 11.87 8.19 3.29
C CYS A 257 11.02 8.46 2.04
N ASP A 258 9.78 8.94 2.22
CA ASP A 258 8.88 9.25 1.12
C ASP A 258 9.45 10.31 0.18
N LYS A 259 10.08 11.36 0.73
CA LYS A 259 10.76 12.38 -0.09
C LYS A 259 11.89 11.81 -0.93
N TYR A 260 12.57 10.74 -0.45
CA TYR A 260 13.54 10.00 -1.25
C TYR A 260 12.87 9.12 -2.31
N CYS A 261 11.78 8.45 -1.96
CA CYS A 261 11.01 7.63 -2.90
C CYS A 261 10.43 8.44 -4.06
N TRP A 262 9.93 9.64 -3.75
CA TRP A 262 9.20 10.49 -4.70
C TRP A 262 10.07 11.60 -5.34
N ASP A 263 11.39 11.55 -5.18
CA ASP A 263 12.33 12.58 -5.65
C ASP A 263 11.93 14.01 -5.21
N ALA A 264 11.24 14.13 -4.04
CA ALA A 264 10.77 15.40 -3.52
C ALA A 264 11.88 16.22 -2.85
N PRO A 265 11.73 17.56 -2.76
CA PRO A 265 12.69 18.43 -2.06
C PRO A 265 12.86 18.02 -0.59
N ARG A 266 14.11 17.92 -0.11
CA ARG A 266 14.45 17.50 1.25
C ARG A 266 15.15 18.58 2.09
N LYS A 267 15.75 19.59 1.46
CA LYS A 267 16.56 20.60 2.16
C LYS A 267 15.78 21.43 3.17
N THR A 268 14.46 21.49 3.06
CA THR A 268 13.58 22.18 4.02
C THR A 268 13.11 21.27 5.15
N ASP A 269 13.30 19.96 5.03
CA ASP A 269 12.89 18.98 6.03
C ASP A 269 13.68 19.15 7.34
N PRO A 270 13.01 19.26 8.50
CA PRO A 270 13.67 19.45 9.78
C PRO A 270 14.61 18.30 10.15
N LEU A 271 14.22 17.05 9.95
CA LEU A 271 15.03 15.87 10.25
C LEU A 271 16.25 15.77 9.31
N TRP A 272 16.07 16.06 8.02
CA TRP A 272 17.17 16.12 7.06
C TRP A 272 18.20 17.19 7.44
N LYS A 273 17.76 18.37 7.90
CA LYS A 273 18.65 19.43 8.37
C LYS A 273 19.47 18.98 9.57
N LEU A 274 18.83 18.37 10.57
CA LEU A 274 19.52 17.84 11.75
C LEU A 274 20.63 16.84 11.35
N LEU A 275 20.33 15.90 10.46
CA LEU A 275 21.31 14.93 9.96
C LEU A 275 22.44 15.58 9.17
N SER A 276 22.10 16.57 8.33
CA SER A 276 23.09 17.33 7.53
C SER A 276 24.02 18.16 8.38
N ASP A 277 23.49 18.86 9.37
CA ASP A 277 24.25 19.78 10.24
C ASP A 277 25.16 19.01 11.21
N ALA A 278 24.69 17.88 11.71
CA ALA A 278 25.47 17.00 12.58
C ALA A 278 26.70 16.39 11.89
N LYS A 279 26.70 16.28 10.55
CA LYS A 279 27.76 15.63 9.74
C LYS A 279 28.17 14.23 10.23
N ALA A 280 27.28 13.59 10.98
CA ALA A 280 27.55 12.32 11.65
C ALA A 280 27.26 11.10 10.76
N PHE A 281 26.70 11.32 9.56
CA PHE A 281 26.44 10.29 8.56
C PHE A 281 26.69 10.82 7.14
N PRO A 282 27.28 10.00 6.23
CA PRO A 282 27.53 10.43 4.86
C PRO A 282 26.24 10.67 4.06
N MET A 283 25.87 11.93 3.78
CA MET A 283 24.61 12.29 3.14
C MET A 283 24.37 11.61 1.78
N ARG A 284 25.43 11.23 1.05
CA ARG A 284 25.33 10.46 -0.19
C ARG A 284 24.78 9.04 -0.01
N LYS A 285 24.97 8.44 1.18
CA LYS A 285 24.47 7.11 1.54
C LYS A 285 23.11 7.18 2.24
N LEU A 286 22.63 8.36 2.59
CA LEU A 286 21.44 8.53 3.43
C LEU A 286 20.19 7.90 2.79
N GLY A 287 19.91 8.17 1.52
CA GLY A 287 18.74 7.62 0.84
C GLY A 287 18.66 6.08 0.91
N PRO A 288 19.66 5.34 0.40
CA PRO A 288 19.67 3.88 0.51
C PRO A 288 19.55 3.37 1.96
N ALA A 289 20.24 4.01 2.91
CA ALA A 289 20.19 3.60 4.31
C ALA A 289 18.81 3.81 4.95
N LEU A 290 18.13 4.92 4.65
CA LEU A 290 16.76 5.18 5.09
C LEU A 290 15.79 4.13 4.53
N LEU A 291 15.90 3.81 3.23
CA LEU A 291 15.02 2.82 2.59
C LEU A 291 15.23 1.40 3.14
N ASN A 292 16.46 1.06 3.56
CA ASN A 292 16.70 -0.19 4.27
C ASN A 292 16.04 -0.18 5.66
N LEU A 293 16.20 0.91 6.44
CA LEU A 293 15.60 1.04 7.76
C LEU A 293 14.07 1.11 7.71
N ARG A 294 13.47 1.54 6.62
CA ARG A 294 12.01 1.54 6.42
C ARG A 294 11.41 0.14 6.53
N ASN A 295 12.20 -0.90 6.25
CA ASN A 295 11.78 -2.29 6.35
C ASN A 295 11.99 -2.88 7.77
N ASP A 296 12.48 -2.09 8.72
CA ASP A 296 12.63 -2.48 10.13
C ASP A 296 11.40 -1.97 10.91
N GLU A 297 10.40 -2.85 11.08
CA GLU A 297 9.15 -2.52 11.80
C GLU A 297 9.42 -2.08 13.24
N ALA A 298 10.38 -2.70 13.93
CA ALA A 298 10.70 -2.33 15.31
C ALA A 298 11.27 -0.91 15.37
N PHE A 299 12.14 -0.56 14.41
CA PHE A 299 12.65 0.80 14.30
C PHE A 299 11.50 1.78 13.94
N CYS A 300 10.70 1.49 12.94
CA CYS A 300 9.57 2.33 12.54
C CYS A 300 8.61 2.58 13.69
N ALA A 301 8.25 1.54 14.45
CA ALA A 301 7.40 1.66 15.64
C ALA A 301 8.04 2.52 16.73
N SER A 302 9.36 2.44 16.92
CA SER A 302 10.08 3.19 17.96
C SER A 302 10.12 4.71 17.71
N VAL A 303 9.95 5.15 16.46
CA VAL A 303 9.97 6.58 16.07
C VAL A 303 8.58 7.13 15.73
N LEU A 304 7.56 6.30 15.81
CA LEU A 304 6.17 6.72 15.60
C LEU A 304 5.73 7.70 16.71
N GLY A 305 5.08 8.80 16.32
CA GLY A 305 4.63 9.84 17.25
C GLY A 305 5.72 10.80 17.74
N LEU A 306 6.99 10.54 17.46
CA LEU A 306 8.09 11.46 17.79
C LEU A 306 8.15 12.63 16.80
N ASP A 307 8.60 13.80 17.26
CA ASP A 307 8.94 14.90 16.35
C ASP A 307 10.34 14.73 15.72
N SER A 308 10.71 15.63 14.81
CA SER A 308 12.00 15.55 14.11
C SER A 308 13.20 15.60 15.05
N GLN A 309 13.14 16.38 16.14
CA GLN A 309 14.21 16.48 17.11
C GLN A 309 14.36 15.20 17.93
N GLN A 310 13.25 14.61 18.33
CA GLN A 310 13.20 13.35 19.08
C GLN A 310 13.61 12.15 18.24
N THR A 311 13.28 12.16 16.93
CA THR A 311 13.63 11.11 15.97
C THR A 311 15.12 11.09 15.62
N PHE A 312 15.82 12.24 15.75
CA PHE A 312 17.18 12.40 15.26
C PHE A 312 18.18 11.41 15.87
N GLU A 313 18.26 11.31 17.21
CA GLU A 313 19.24 10.44 17.88
C GLU A 313 18.97 8.93 17.63
N PRO A 314 17.72 8.42 17.77
CA PRO A 314 17.41 7.03 17.40
C PRO A 314 17.80 6.72 15.96
N LEU A 315 17.46 7.61 15.02
CA LEU A 315 17.76 7.42 13.60
C LEU A 315 19.27 7.41 13.34
N LEU A 316 20.02 8.35 13.89
CA LEU A 316 21.46 8.41 13.71
C LEU A 316 22.15 7.15 14.25
N LYS A 317 21.71 6.62 15.39
CA LYS A 317 22.20 5.37 15.96
C LYS A 317 21.92 4.19 15.03
N ALA A 318 20.70 4.09 14.50
CA ALA A 318 20.32 3.01 13.57
C ALA A 318 21.13 3.07 12.26
N LEU A 319 21.28 4.26 11.66
CA LEU A 319 22.08 4.48 10.44
C LEU A 319 23.55 4.04 10.63
N ASN A 320 24.17 4.42 11.75
CA ASN A 320 25.56 4.05 12.03
C ASN A 320 25.74 2.56 12.34
N THR A 321 24.70 1.87 12.82
CA THR A 321 24.73 0.42 13.04
C THR A 321 24.61 -0.32 11.71
N SER A 322 23.72 0.10 10.84
CA SER A 322 23.51 -0.50 9.52
C SER A 322 24.74 -0.30 8.59
N ASP A 323 25.42 0.85 8.63
CA ASP A 323 26.61 1.12 7.80
C ASP A 323 27.82 0.25 8.18
N LYS A 324 27.84 -0.34 9.37
CA LYS A 324 28.91 -1.28 9.83
C LYS A 324 28.66 -2.72 9.36
N GLN A 325 27.46 -3.04 8.89
CA GLN A 325 27.08 -4.37 8.41
C GLN A 325 27.16 -4.50 6.88
N LEU A 326 27.36 -3.39 6.17
CA LEU A 326 27.61 -3.29 4.73
C LEU A 326 29.10 -3.14 4.42
#